data_1a774bfef08b773c082360be7ebacee3
#
_entry.id   1a774bfef08b773c082360be7ebacee3
#
_cell.length_a   1.000
_cell.length_b   1.000
_cell.length_c   1.000
_cell.angle_alpha   90.00
_cell.angle_beta   90.00
_cell.angle_gamma   90.00
#
_symmetry.space_group_name_H-M   'P 1'
#
loop_
_entity.id
_entity.type
_entity.pdbx_description
1 polymer ?
#
loop_
_entity_poly.entity_id
_entity_poly.type
_entity_poly.pdbx_seq_one_letter_code
_entity_poly.pdbx_strand_id
1 'polypeptide(L)'
;MLALAPLLLAPPAAAADMAAPATAQVPAPAPAAAYAAPDYTQAANWLCRPGRTGAGADACGGDLAITAVAGSGRTNIVSLPMPTAQKIDCFYVYPTVSTDVTDNSDLSIDTAETNVARIQFAAFRSVCRTYAPMYRQVTLKALRDAMFGKASTADRVLAYRDVVAAWNDYLARDNRDADGRGRGVILIGHSQGSGVIKALLQNEIEGKPVAARVIAAYIPGTNLLVPAGKTVGGDLKTMALCQAANQTGCVLAWVSFRDGKVPPANSLFGRTAVPGMAVACTNPAALGGGRAPLRMLLPTASNLVDNASSQSPWAKDVTVTTPFVALPGLLSGECTDGNGAQRLAIRTDADPADPRTDSIGGDVVLGTQLVESWGLHLIDVSAVLGDMVALAESQGKAWLAKQQAPAPAASAP
;
A
#
# COMPACT_ATOMS: atom_id res chain seq x y z
N MET A 1 21.73 -80.48 -32.63
CA MET A 1 20.53 -81.20 -32.19
C MET A 1 20.02 -80.50 -30.96
N LEU A 2 19.02 -79.64 -31.14
CA LEU A 2 18.33 -78.91 -30.09
C LEU A 2 17.07 -79.71 -29.68
N ALA A 3 16.94 -80.00 -28.42
CA ALA A 3 15.74 -80.65 -27.86
C ALA A 3 14.76 -79.56 -27.37
N LEU A 4 13.54 -79.54 -27.94
CA LEU A 4 12.40 -78.77 -27.46
C LEU A 4 11.76 -79.55 -26.27
N ALA A 5 11.53 -78.83 -25.18
CA ALA A 5 10.68 -79.25 -24.05
C ALA A 5 9.29 -78.59 -24.16
N PRO A 6 8.20 -79.30 -23.83
CA PRO A 6 6.85 -78.76 -23.98
C PRO A 6 6.43 -77.85 -22.83
N LEU A 7 5.75 -76.75 -23.17
CA LEU A 7 5.05 -75.89 -22.26
C LEU A 7 3.78 -76.53 -21.72
N LEU A 8 3.69 -76.70 -20.39
CA LEU A 8 2.46 -77.04 -19.69
C LEU A 8 1.62 -75.76 -19.46
N LEU A 9 0.40 -75.72 -20.04
CA LEU A 9 -0.59 -74.69 -19.71
C LEU A 9 -1.19 -74.95 -18.34
N ALA A 10 -1.17 -73.89 -17.49
CA ALA A 10 -1.89 -73.86 -16.20
C ALA A 10 -3.35 -73.38 -16.45
N PRO A 11 -4.33 -73.84 -15.64
CA PRO A 11 -5.73 -73.40 -15.80
C PRO A 11 -5.95 -71.96 -15.26
N PRO A 12 -7.01 -71.24 -15.75
CA PRO A 12 -7.27 -69.89 -15.34
C PRO A 12 -7.77 -69.87 -13.88
N ALA A 13 -7.19 -68.93 -13.10
CA ALA A 13 -7.63 -68.65 -11.72
C ALA A 13 -8.99 -67.93 -11.76
N ALA A 14 -9.92 -68.36 -10.92
CA ALA A 14 -11.23 -67.76 -10.74
C ALA A 14 -11.09 -66.30 -10.24
N ALA A 15 -11.82 -65.39 -10.92
CA ALA A 15 -11.93 -63.99 -10.51
C ALA A 15 -12.68 -63.91 -9.17
N ALA A 16 -12.01 -63.47 -8.14
CA ALA A 16 -12.64 -63.08 -6.91
C ALA A 16 -13.34 -61.72 -7.08
N ASP A 17 -14.61 -61.69 -6.79
CA ASP A 17 -15.46 -60.48 -6.77
C ASP A 17 -14.91 -59.49 -5.70
N MET A 18 -14.16 -58.49 -6.14
CA MET A 18 -13.73 -57.37 -5.30
C MET A 18 -14.89 -56.38 -5.19
N ALA A 19 -15.64 -56.44 -4.08
CA ALA A 19 -16.58 -55.39 -3.73
C ALA A 19 -15.89 -54.01 -3.72
N ALA A 20 -16.43 -53.06 -4.48
CA ALA A 20 -15.94 -51.68 -4.54
C ALA A 20 -15.94 -51.08 -3.12
N PRO A 21 -14.88 -50.36 -2.70
CA PRO A 21 -14.87 -49.68 -1.41
C PRO A 21 -15.98 -48.62 -1.40
N ALA A 22 -16.79 -48.61 -0.34
CA ALA A 22 -17.79 -47.60 -0.10
C ALA A 22 -17.15 -46.21 -0.16
N THR A 23 -17.60 -45.37 -1.08
CA THR A 23 -17.19 -43.96 -1.17
C THR A 23 -17.53 -43.28 0.13
N ALA A 24 -16.50 -43.00 0.96
CA ALA A 24 -16.65 -42.14 2.11
C ALA A 24 -17.18 -40.79 1.62
N GLN A 25 -18.40 -40.45 1.99
CA GLN A 25 -18.94 -39.12 1.73
C GLN A 25 -18.08 -38.11 2.46
N VAL A 26 -17.37 -37.26 1.69
CA VAL A 26 -16.70 -36.07 2.24
C VAL A 26 -17.79 -35.21 2.88
N PRO A 27 -17.72 -34.89 4.16
CA PRO A 27 -18.71 -34.02 4.79
C PRO A 27 -18.79 -32.71 4.00
N ALA A 28 -20.01 -32.25 3.71
CA ALA A 28 -20.19 -30.95 3.11
C ALA A 28 -19.49 -29.89 3.98
N PRO A 29 -18.74 -28.94 3.37
CA PRO A 29 -18.11 -27.88 4.13
C PRO A 29 -19.19 -27.17 4.96
N ALA A 30 -18.90 -26.93 6.24
CA ALA A 30 -19.78 -26.14 7.10
C ALA A 30 -20.10 -24.81 6.42
N PRO A 31 -21.36 -24.31 6.50
CA PRO A 31 -21.71 -23.02 5.91
C PRO A 31 -20.76 -21.96 6.46
N ALA A 32 -20.12 -21.21 5.55
CA ALA A 32 -19.25 -20.10 5.93
C ALA A 32 -20.02 -19.19 6.88
N ALA A 33 -19.44 -18.85 8.02
CA ALA A 33 -20.06 -17.94 8.99
C ALA A 33 -20.51 -16.66 8.25
N ALA A 34 -21.74 -16.22 8.50
CA ALA A 34 -22.25 -15.01 7.85
C ALA A 34 -21.35 -13.82 8.22
N TYR A 35 -20.95 -13.04 7.21
CA TYR A 35 -20.15 -11.84 7.43
C TYR A 35 -20.90 -10.87 8.37
N ALA A 36 -20.25 -10.51 9.47
CA ALA A 36 -20.69 -9.44 10.35
C ALA A 36 -19.77 -8.23 10.13
N ALA A 37 -20.33 -7.14 9.63
CA ALA A 37 -19.59 -5.90 9.43
C ALA A 37 -19.21 -5.29 10.78
N PRO A 38 -17.98 -4.73 10.94
CA PRO A 38 -17.64 -3.91 12.08
C PRO A 38 -18.56 -2.67 12.16
N ASP A 39 -18.86 -2.21 13.37
CA ASP A 39 -19.66 -1.00 13.57
C ASP A 39 -18.76 0.25 13.48
N TYR A 40 -18.63 0.84 12.29
CA TYR A 40 -17.82 2.04 12.06
C TYR A 40 -18.45 3.34 12.58
N THR A 41 -19.64 3.29 13.22
CA THR A 41 -20.10 4.42 14.02
C THR A 41 -19.26 4.60 15.28
N GLN A 42 -18.63 3.52 15.77
CA GLN A 42 -17.79 3.51 16.94
C GLN A 42 -16.40 4.08 16.64
N ALA A 43 -15.99 5.08 17.43
CA ALA A 43 -14.66 5.69 17.29
C ALA A 43 -13.53 4.68 17.50
N ALA A 44 -13.75 3.60 18.27
CA ALA A 44 -12.77 2.53 18.51
C ALA A 44 -12.38 1.77 17.24
N ASN A 45 -13.22 1.76 16.21
CA ASN A 45 -12.96 1.07 14.93
C ASN A 45 -12.23 1.97 13.91
N TRP A 46 -11.61 3.04 14.37
CA TRP A 46 -10.81 3.95 13.56
C TRP A 46 -9.45 4.22 14.21
N LEU A 47 -8.36 4.12 13.46
CA LEU A 47 -7.04 4.61 13.87
C LEU A 47 -6.98 6.14 13.84
N CYS A 48 -7.54 6.74 12.77
CA CYS A 48 -7.64 8.17 12.58
C CYS A 48 -9.06 8.53 12.17
N ARG A 49 -9.65 9.50 12.88
CA ARG A 49 -10.94 10.12 12.54
C ARG A 49 -11.02 11.47 13.23
N PRO A 50 -11.45 12.56 12.57
CA PRO A 50 -11.60 13.86 13.20
C PRO A 50 -12.51 13.79 14.43
N GLY A 51 -12.06 14.41 15.53
CA GLY A 51 -12.82 14.42 16.80
C GLY A 51 -12.72 13.13 17.62
N ARG A 52 -11.90 12.17 17.21
CA ARG A 52 -11.65 10.97 18.00
C ARG A 52 -10.93 11.34 19.30
N THR A 53 -11.57 11.02 20.43
CA THR A 53 -11.06 11.25 21.80
C THR A 53 -11.12 9.95 22.59
N GLY A 54 -10.37 9.83 23.69
CA GLY A 54 -10.37 8.69 24.60
C GLY A 54 -9.12 7.82 24.54
N ALA A 55 -9.19 6.66 25.18
CA ALA A 55 -8.08 5.71 25.25
C ALA A 55 -7.64 5.29 23.83
N GLY A 56 -6.35 5.44 23.53
CA GLY A 56 -5.83 5.28 22.17
C GLY A 56 -6.13 6.52 21.32
N ALA A 57 -5.55 7.67 21.70
CA ALA A 57 -5.66 8.93 20.97
C ALA A 57 -5.49 8.71 19.44
N ASP A 58 -6.13 9.56 18.63
CA ASP A 58 -6.02 9.56 17.17
C ASP A 58 -4.56 9.34 16.74
N ALA A 59 -4.29 8.20 16.08
CA ALA A 59 -2.93 7.84 15.65
C ALA A 59 -2.32 8.88 14.70
N CYS A 60 -3.16 9.66 14.01
CA CYS A 60 -2.76 10.79 13.20
C CYS A 60 -2.53 12.07 14.01
N GLY A 61 -2.88 12.10 15.31
CA GLY A 61 -2.87 13.29 16.18
C GLY A 61 -1.50 13.69 16.75
N GLY A 62 -0.48 12.86 16.60
CA GLY A 62 0.83 13.04 17.22
C GLY A 62 1.69 14.18 16.67
N ASP A 63 2.89 14.33 17.24
CA ASP A 63 3.91 15.26 16.77
C ASP A 63 4.39 14.87 15.36
N LEU A 64 4.51 15.86 14.48
CA LEU A 64 5.00 15.72 13.09
C LEU A 64 6.29 16.53 12.89
N ALA A 65 7.05 16.77 13.96
CA ALA A 65 8.35 17.42 13.84
C ALA A 65 9.33 16.56 13.04
N ILE A 66 10.10 17.19 12.18
CA ILE A 66 11.04 16.56 11.26
C ILE A 66 12.40 17.19 11.50
N THR A 67 13.43 16.40 11.78
CA THR A 67 14.80 16.88 11.71
C THR A 67 15.30 16.74 10.27
N ALA A 68 15.50 17.87 9.60
CA ALA A 68 16.18 17.88 8.30
C ALA A 68 17.70 17.94 8.52
N VAL A 69 18.43 16.99 7.93
CA VAL A 69 19.90 16.93 7.98
C VAL A 69 20.45 17.21 6.59
N ALA A 70 21.07 18.37 6.42
CA ALA A 70 21.70 18.78 5.17
C ALA A 70 23.00 18.00 4.90
N GLY A 71 23.50 17.98 3.66
CA GLY A 71 24.78 17.38 3.30
C GLY A 71 26.00 17.97 4.03
N SER A 72 25.87 19.19 4.56
CA SER A 72 26.89 19.78 5.45
C SER A 72 26.85 19.28 6.89
N GLY A 73 25.94 18.35 7.24
CA GLY A 73 25.69 17.90 8.62
C GLY A 73 24.87 18.86 9.47
N ARG A 74 24.52 20.06 8.97
CA ARG A 74 23.67 20.98 9.69
C ARG A 74 22.25 20.44 9.81
N THR A 75 21.67 20.59 10.98
CA THR A 75 20.30 20.18 11.26
C THR A 75 19.36 21.37 11.36
N ASN A 76 18.11 21.17 10.94
CA ASN A 76 17.03 22.10 11.18
C ASN A 76 15.77 21.31 11.55
N ILE A 77 15.04 21.74 12.57
CA ILE A 77 13.75 21.13 12.93
C ILE A 77 12.66 21.93 12.23
N VAL A 78 11.85 21.23 11.46
CA VAL A 78 10.68 21.78 10.77
C VAL A 78 9.44 21.02 11.21
N SER A 79 8.29 21.70 11.21
CA SER A 79 7.00 21.06 11.45
C SER A 79 6.13 21.25 10.22
N LEU A 80 5.36 20.21 9.89
CA LEU A 80 4.37 20.34 8.82
C LEU A 80 3.28 21.34 9.24
N PRO A 81 2.81 22.19 8.33
CA PRO A 81 1.76 23.14 8.65
C PRO A 81 0.48 22.40 9.08
N MET A 82 -0.18 22.95 10.10
CA MET A 82 -1.44 22.41 10.59
C MET A 82 -2.56 23.42 10.30
N PRO A 83 -3.27 23.29 9.19
CA PRO A 83 -4.34 24.19 8.85
C PRO A 83 -5.50 24.06 9.86
N THR A 84 -6.12 25.18 10.20
CA THR A 84 -7.28 25.21 11.12
C THR A 84 -8.52 24.55 10.51
N ALA A 85 -8.60 24.46 9.17
CA ALA A 85 -9.70 23.84 8.45
C ALA A 85 -9.20 23.18 7.16
N GLN A 86 -9.13 21.85 7.16
CA GLN A 86 -8.88 21.09 5.94
C GLN A 86 -10.15 21.07 5.06
N LYS A 87 -9.99 21.29 3.76
CA LYS A 87 -11.11 21.37 2.80
C LYS A 87 -11.37 20.05 2.07
N ILE A 88 -10.44 19.11 2.12
CA ILE A 88 -10.53 17.80 1.51
C ILE A 88 -10.31 16.71 2.56
N ASP A 89 -10.57 15.48 2.21
CA ASP A 89 -10.38 14.32 3.05
C ASP A 89 -9.30 13.39 2.50
N CYS A 90 -8.66 12.60 3.37
CA CYS A 90 -7.80 11.48 3.01
C CYS A 90 -8.31 10.23 3.71
N PHE A 91 -8.48 9.15 2.96
CA PHE A 91 -8.91 7.86 3.46
C PHE A 91 -7.79 6.83 3.25
N TYR A 92 -7.32 6.24 4.34
CA TYR A 92 -6.13 5.40 4.34
C TYR A 92 -6.45 3.96 4.74
N VAL A 93 -5.90 3.01 3.99
CA VAL A 93 -5.89 1.58 4.31
C VAL A 93 -4.44 1.13 4.46
N TYR A 94 -4.07 0.75 5.68
CA TYR A 94 -2.70 0.44 6.06
C TYR A 94 -2.25 -0.95 5.57
N PRO A 95 -0.93 -1.23 5.55
CA PRO A 95 -0.37 -2.51 5.12
C PRO A 95 -0.55 -3.61 6.18
N THR A 96 -0.07 -4.82 5.86
CA THR A 96 0.05 -5.93 6.82
C THR A 96 1.01 -5.54 7.94
N VAL A 97 0.49 -5.34 9.15
CA VAL A 97 1.27 -5.00 10.35
C VAL A 97 0.85 -5.77 11.59
N SER A 98 -0.36 -6.33 11.63
CA SER A 98 -0.84 -7.03 12.81
C SER A 98 0.07 -8.18 13.20
N THR A 99 0.37 -8.23 14.50
CA THR A 99 1.13 -9.30 15.16
C THR A 99 0.24 -10.37 15.79
N ASP A 100 -1.07 -10.35 15.52
CA ASP A 100 -2.01 -11.36 15.99
C ASP A 100 -1.59 -12.75 15.58
N VAL A 101 -1.88 -13.72 16.44
CA VAL A 101 -1.55 -15.13 16.22
C VAL A 101 -2.51 -15.85 15.27
N THR A 102 -3.61 -15.20 14.91
CA THR A 102 -4.60 -15.65 13.94
C THR A 102 -4.22 -15.26 12.51
N ASP A 103 -4.84 -15.83 11.51
CA ASP A 103 -4.52 -15.54 10.10
C ASP A 103 -5.13 -14.21 9.61
N ASN A 104 -6.28 -13.79 10.17
CA ASN A 104 -6.78 -12.42 10.10
C ASN A 104 -6.71 -11.79 11.49
N SER A 105 -6.44 -10.48 11.54
CA SER A 105 -6.43 -9.71 12.79
C SER A 105 -7.83 -9.58 13.37
N ASP A 106 -7.89 -9.19 14.63
CA ASP A 106 -9.10 -8.65 15.23
C ASP A 106 -9.24 -7.14 14.92
N LEU A 107 -10.05 -6.42 15.68
CA LEU A 107 -10.24 -4.96 15.53
C LEU A 107 -9.63 -4.18 16.71
N SER A 108 -8.83 -4.83 17.56
CA SER A 108 -8.09 -4.16 18.61
C SER A 108 -7.01 -3.28 18.01
N ILE A 109 -6.87 -2.07 18.53
CA ILE A 109 -5.84 -1.14 18.08
C ILE A 109 -4.59 -1.39 18.88
N ASP A 110 -3.59 -1.97 18.24
CA ASP A 110 -2.29 -2.23 18.84
C ASP A 110 -1.22 -1.19 18.43
N THR A 111 -0.03 -1.36 19.01
CA THR A 111 1.10 -0.48 18.72
C THR A 111 1.49 -0.51 17.24
N ALA A 112 1.37 -1.66 16.57
CA ALA A 112 1.74 -1.81 15.17
C ALA A 112 0.84 -0.98 14.25
N GLU A 113 -0.48 -1.03 14.46
CA GLU A 113 -1.47 -0.25 13.70
C GLU A 113 -1.31 1.24 13.96
N THR A 114 -1.13 1.63 15.23
CA THR A 114 -0.88 3.03 15.61
C THR A 114 0.40 3.56 14.96
N ASN A 115 1.48 2.79 14.99
CA ASN A 115 2.77 3.20 14.43
C ASN A 115 2.70 3.35 12.91
N VAL A 116 2.07 2.41 12.17
CA VAL A 116 1.99 2.52 10.72
C VAL A 116 1.16 3.72 10.28
N ALA A 117 0.05 3.99 10.96
CA ALA A 117 -0.76 5.17 10.67
C ALA A 117 0.04 6.46 10.91
N ARG A 118 0.81 6.53 12.01
CA ARG A 118 1.69 7.66 12.30
C ARG A 118 2.77 7.84 11.25
N ILE A 119 3.45 6.75 10.84
CA ILE A 119 4.61 6.80 9.94
C ILE A 119 4.20 7.08 8.50
N GLN A 120 3.11 6.50 8.02
CA GLN A 120 2.74 6.56 6.61
C GLN A 120 1.62 7.55 6.31
N PHE A 121 0.82 7.93 7.29
CA PHE A 121 -0.39 8.68 7.03
C PHE A 121 -0.53 10.00 7.80
N ALA A 122 -0.06 10.11 9.03
CA ALA A 122 -0.26 11.31 9.86
C ALA A 122 0.22 12.61 9.19
N ALA A 123 1.25 12.56 8.35
CA ALA A 123 1.75 13.73 7.61
C ALA A 123 0.68 14.36 6.70
N PHE A 124 -0.27 13.59 6.20
CA PHE A 124 -1.37 14.10 5.37
C PHE A 124 -2.34 15.01 6.13
N ARG A 125 -2.32 14.99 7.48
CA ARG A 125 -3.08 15.93 8.30
C ARG A 125 -2.77 17.41 8.00
N SER A 126 -1.59 17.68 7.46
CA SER A 126 -1.23 19.01 6.97
C SER A 126 -2.08 19.49 5.76
N VAL A 127 -2.79 18.58 5.10
CA VAL A 127 -3.55 18.85 3.87
C VAL A 127 -5.02 18.51 4.01
N CYS A 128 -5.36 17.38 4.64
CA CYS A 128 -6.70 16.80 4.64
C CYS A 128 -7.14 16.34 6.04
N ARG A 129 -8.46 16.21 6.24
CA ARG A 129 -8.99 15.47 7.38
C ARG A 129 -8.65 13.98 7.18
N THR A 130 -8.10 13.34 8.19
CA THR A 130 -7.57 11.98 8.10
C THR A 130 -8.57 10.95 8.60
N TYR A 131 -8.79 9.91 7.78
CA TYR A 131 -9.65 8.77 8.07
C TYR A 131 -8.87 7.47 7.83
N ALA A 132 -8.73 6.63 8.83
CA ALA A 132 -8.08 5.33 8.75
C ALA A 132 -8.88 4.30 9.56
N PRO A 133 -9.70 3.47 8.93
CA PRO A 133 -10.46 2.44 9.62
C PRO A 133 -9.56 1.30 10.09
N MET A 134 -9.91 0.69 11.22
CA MET A 134 -9.49 -0.67 11.53
C MET A 134 -10.17 -1.65 10.59
N TYR A 135 -9.48 -2.71 10.21
CA TYR A 135 -10.05 -3.79 9.40
C TYR A 135 -9.33 -5.10 9.71
N ARG A 136 -10.00 -6.22 9.56
CA ARG A 136 -9.44 -7.55 9.83
C ARG A 136 -8.46 -7.96 8.75
N GLN A 137 -7.29 -7.32 8.76
CA GLN A 137 -6.19 -7.54 7.81
C GLN A 137 -5.65 -8.98 7.88
N VAL A 138 -5.05 -9.44 6.80
CA VAL A 138 -4.17 -10.62 6.85
C VAL A 138 -2.96 -10.28 7.70
N THR A 139 -2.62 -11.13 8.67
CA THR A 139 -1.59 -10.86 9.67
C THR A 139 -0.17 -11.13 9.17
N LEU A 140 0.84 -10.62 9.89
CA LEU A 140 2.25 -10.96 9.63
C LEU A 140 2.53 -12.46 9.79
N LYS A 141 1.80 -13.15 10.70
CA LYS A 141 1.87 -14.60 10.84
C LYS A 141 1.45 -15.29 9.55
N ALA A 142 0.26 -14.97 9.04
CA ALA A 142 -0.28 -15.57 7.82
C ALA A 142 0.58 -15.25 6.59
N LEU A 143 1.09 -14.02 6.49
CA LEU A 143 2.00 -13.60 5.43
C LEU A 143 3.29 -14.42 5.47
N ARG A 144 3.91 -14.57 6.65
CA ARG A 144 5.11 -15.38 6.84
C ARG A 144 4.86 -16.85 6.49
N ASP A 145 3.75 -17.43 6.96
CA ASP A 145 3.39 -18.81 6.66
C ASP A 145 3.25 -19.02 5.15
N ALA A 146 2.61 -18.10 4.44
CA ALA A 146 2.51 -18.13 2.97
C ALA A 146 3.88 -18.04 2.28
N MET A 147 4.80 -17.20 2.77
CA MET A 147 6.16 -17.09 2.23
C MET A 147 6.98 -18.39 2.41
N PHE A 148 6.69 -19.15 3.45
CA PHE A 148 7.29 -20.48 3.67
C PHE A 148 6.49 -21.64 3.07
N GLY A 149 5.47 -21.35 2.26
CA GLY A 149 4.63 -22.38 1.61
C GLY A 149 3.73 -23.15 2.57
N LYS A 150 3.48 -22.63 3.77
CA LYS A 150 2.55 -23.24 4.73
C LYS A 150 1.11 -22.84 4.39
N ALA A 151 0.18 -23.73 4.75
CA ALA A 151 -1.25 -23.45 4.62
C ALA A 151 -1.66 -22.28 5.53
N SER A 152 -2.52 -21.41 5.00
CA SER A 152 -3.12 -20.31 5.75
C SER A 152 -4.62 -20.27 5.46
N THR A 153 -5.39 -19.90 6.48
CA THR A 153 -6.85 -19.67 6.41
C THR A 153 -7.17 -18.19 6.24
N ALA A 154 -6.17 -17.36 5.94
CA ALA A 154 -6.33 -15.92 5.78
C ALA A 154 -7.38 -15.55 4.73
N ASP A 155 -8.41 -14.82 5.15
CA ASP A 155 -9.51 -14.36 4.32
C ASP A 155 -9.28 -12.90 3.85
N ARG A 156 -8.83 -12.75 2.60
CA ARG A 156 -8.65 -11.43 1.98
C ARG A 156 -9.97 -10.76 1.63
N VAL A 157 -11.04 -11.55 1.44
CA VAL A 157 -12.38 -11.03 1.15
C VAL A 157 -12.96 -10.40 2.41
N LEU A 158 -12.72 -10.99 3.58
CA LEU A 158 -13.08 -10.42 4.87
C LEU A 158 -12.45 -9.03 5.04
N ALA A 159 -11.13 -8.91 4.84
CA ALA A 159 -10.41 -7.65 4.92
C ALA A 159 -10.99 -6.58 3.96
N TYR A 160 -11.29 -6.96 2.73
CA TYR A 160 -11.91 -6.08 1.74
C TYR A 160 -13.32 -5.62 2.18
N ARG A 161 -14.16 -6.54 2.64
CA ARG A 161 -15.55 -6.24 3.07
C ARG A 161 -15.58 -5.28 4.26
N ASP A 162 -14.63 -5.41 5.18
CA ASP A 162 -14.50 -4.47 6.31
C ASP A 162 -14.21 -3.05 5.80
N VAL A 163 -13.27 -2.90 4.86
CA VAL A 163 -12.94 -1.59 4.29
C VAL A 163 -14.12 -1.02 3.48
N VAL A 164 -14.87 -1.86 2.75
CA VAL A 164 -16.11 -1.42 2.05
C VAL A 164 -17.15 -0.91 3.07
N ALA A 165 -17.32 -1.60 4.19
CA ALA A 165 -18.25 -1.15 5.25
C ALA A 165 -17.79 0.19 5.85
N ALA A 166 -16.48 0.35 6.13
CA ALA A 166 -15.91 1.61 6.61
C ALA A 166 -16.07 2.75 5.60
N TRP A 167 -15.82 2.47 4.32
CA TRP A 167 -16.00 3.44 3.23
C TRP A 167 -17.44 3.93 3.12
N ASN A 168 -18.39 3.02 3.21
CA ASN A 168 -19.81 3.37 3.16
C ASN A 168 -20.25 4.19 4.38
N ASP A 169 -19.77 3.85 5.59
CA ASP A 169 -20.02 4.66 6.80
C ASP A 169 -19.43 6.07 6.67
N TYR A 170 -18.18 6.16 6.21
CA TYR A 170 -17.50 7.44 5.94
C TYR A 170 -18.28 8.31 4.94
N LEU A 171 -18.73 7.74 3.82
CA LEU A 171 -19.53 8.48 2.83
C LEU A 171 -20.87 8.96 3.38
N ALA A 172 -21.50 8.16 4.23
CA ALA A 172 -22.81 8.47 4.80
C ALA A 172 -22.74 9.55 5.88
N ARG A 173 -21.66 9.57 6.70
CA ARG A 173 -21.60 10.38 7.93
C ARG A 173 -20.60 11.53 7.85
N ASP A 174 -19.42 11.27 7.30
CA ASP A 174 -18.25 12.18 7.45
C ASP A 174 -17.92 12.95 6.18
N ASN A 175 -18.13 12.36 4.98
CA ASN A 175 -17.75 12.97 3.71
C ASN A 175 -18.70 14.08 3.29
N ARG A 176 -18.86 15.10 4.16
CA ARG A 176 -19.72 16.26 3.92
C ARG A 176 -19.02 17.55 4.35
N ASP A 177 -19.23 18.62 3.60
CA ASP A 177 -18.89 19.98 4.00
C ASP A 177 -20.01 20.59 4.87
N ALA A 178 -19.83 21.85 5.27
CA ALA A 178 -20.85 22.57 6.08
C ALA A 178 -22.19 22.74 5.34
N ASP A 179 -22.19 22.71 4.02
CA ASP A 179 -23.39 22.82 3.18
C ASP A 179 -24.01 21.47 2.85
N GLY A 180 -23.47 20.37 3.42
CA GLY A 180 -23.93 19.00 3.18
C GLY A 180 -23.47 18.39 1.85
N ARG A 181 -22.60 19.08 1.08
CA ARG A 181 -22.04 18.57 -0.17
C ARG A 181 -20.94 17.57 0.10
N GLY A 182 -20.78 16.61 -0.80
CA GLY A 182 -19.68 15.66 -0.72
C GLY A 182 -18.31 16.34 -0.87
N ARG A 183 -17.38 16.01 0.03
CA ARG A 183 -16.00 16.51 0.00
C ARG A 183 -15.16 15.69 -0.95
N GLY A 184 -14.15 16.32 -1.55
CA GLY A 184 -13.12 15.61 -2.29
C GLY A 184 -12.28 14.72 -1.36
N VAL A 185 -11.94 13.52 -1.81
CA VAL A 185 -11.16 12.55 -1.03
C VAL A 185 -9.99 12.00 -1.83
N ILE A 186 -8.83 11.88 -1.18
CA ILE A 186 -7.68 11.13 -1.69
C ILE A 186 -7.66 9.78 -0.99
N LEU A 187 -7.63 8.71 -1.78
CA LEU A 187 -7.50 7.34 -1.30
C LEU A 187 -6.02 7.00 -1.20
N ILE A 188 -5.59 6.44 -0.08
CA ILE A 188 -4.19 6.11 0.15
C ILE A 188 -4.13 4.68 0.67
N GLY A 189 -3.23 3.88 0.11
CA GLY A 189 -2.95 2.53 0.60
C GLY A 189 -1.45 2.26 0.64
N HIS A 190 -1.07 1.14 1.23
CA HIS A 190 0.25 0.55 1.08
C HIS A 190 0.13 -0.98 1.12
N SER A 191 0.87 -1.69 0.26
CA SER A 191 0.93 -3.16 0.28
C SER A 191 -0.46 -3.80 0.22
N GLN A 192 -0.86 -4.59 1.23
CA GLN A 192 -2.21 -5.14 1.35
C GLN A 192 -3.28 -4.05 1.23
N GLY A 193 -3.09 -2.92 1.92
CA GLY A 193 -4.00 -1.78 1.85
C GLY A 193 -4.13 -1.20 0.45
N SER A 194 -3.05 -1.14 -0.32
CA SER A 194 -3.09 -0.76 -1.75
C SER A 194 -3.90 -1.73 -2.58
N GLY A 195 -3.75 -3.04 -2.33
CA GLY A 195 -4.57 -4.06 -2.98
C GLY A 195 -6.06 -3.91 -2.68
N VAL A 196 -6.40 -3.58 -1.43
CA VAL A 196 -7.79 -3.31 -1.00
C VAL A 196 -8.32 -2.03 -1.65
N ILE A 197 -7.55 -0.93 -1.68
CA ILE A 197 -7.95 0.31 -2.38
C ILE A 197 -8.13 0.04 -3.88
N LYS A 198 -7.26 -0.74 -4.51
CA LYS A 198 -7.43 -1.14 -5.93
C LYS A 198 -8.78 -1.83 -6.14
N ALA A 199 -9.12 -2.80 -5.29
CA ALA A 199 -10.42 -3.49 -5.35
C ALA A 199 -11.60 -2.55 -5.08
N LEU A 200 -11.45 -1.59 -4.15
CA LEU A 200 -12.45 -0.57 -3.86
C LEU A 200 -12.68 0.34 -5.09
N LEU A 201 -11.61 0.77 -5.76
CA LEU A 201 -11.70 1.55 -6.99
C LEU A 201 -12.45 0.79 -8.08
N GLN A 202 -12.13 -0.49 -8.29
CA GLN A 202 -12.74 -1.34 -9.32
C GLN A 202 -14.21 -1.60 -9.08
N ASN A 203 -14.62 -1.88 -7.84
CA ASN A 203 -15.94 -2.41 -7.54
C ASN A 203 -16.90 -1.37 -6.97
N GLU A 204 -16.39 -0.37 -6.24
CA GLU A 204 -17.21 0.57 -5.51
C GLU A 204 -17.14 2.02 -6.03
N ILE A 205 -16.20 2.35 -6.91
CA ILE A 205 -15.93 3.73 -7.32
C ILE A 205 -16.05 3.93 -8.82
N GLU A 206 -15.30 3.21 -9.65
CA GLU A 206 -15.34 3.39 -11.10
C GLU A 206 -16.76 3.20 -11.66
N GLY A 207 -17.17 4.12 -12.52
CA GLY A 207 -18.52 4.11 -13.12
C GLY A 207 -19.66 4.51 -12.16
N LYS A 208 -19.36 4.83 -10.90
CA LYS A 208 -20.36 5.28 -9.92
C LYS A 208 -20.26 6.78 -9.65
N PRO A 209 -21.33 7.45 -9.22
CA PRO A 209 -21.32 8.91 -8.96
C PRO A 209 -20.25 9.36 -7.96
N VAL A 210 -19.86 8.49 -7.02
CA VAL A 210 -18.84 8.78 -6.02
C VAL A 210 -17.45 9.01 -6.64
N ALA A 211 -17.19 8.50 -7.84
CA ALA A 211 -15.94 8.74 -8.57
C ALA A 211 -15.62 10.23 -8.73
N ALA A 212 -16.63 11.08 -8.87
CA ALA A 212 -16.46 12.55 -8.98
C ALA A 212 -15.88 13.19 -7.71
N ARG A 213 -15.96 12.50 -6.56
CA ARG A 213 -15.38 12.94 -5.29
C ARG A 213 -13.94 12.47 -5.11
N VAL A 214 -13.49 11.45 -5.85
CA VAL A 214 -12.14 10.92 -5.74
C VAL A 214 -11.17 11.86 -6.44
N ILE A 215 -10.37 12.57 -5.65
CA ILE A 215 -9.35 13.50 -6.14
C ILE A 215 -8.22 12.72 -6.80
N ALA A 216 -7.72 11.70 -6.11
CA ALA A 216 -6.69 10.79 -6.58
C ALA A 216 -6.65 9.51 -5.71
N ALA A 217 -5.97 8.48 -6.20
CA ALA A 217 -5.62 7.31 -5.39
C ALA A 217 -4.10 7.09 -5.42
N TYR A 218 -3.50 6.84 -4.26
CA TYR A 218 -2.07 6.54 -4.10
C TYR A 218 -1.95 5.12 -3.56
N ILE A 219 -1.45 4.20 -4.39
CA ILE A 219 -1.43 2.76 -4.11
C ILE A 219 -0.03 2.13 -4.31
N PRO A 220 1.00 2.62 -3.58
CA PRO A 220 2.33 2.01 -3.59
C PRO A 220 2.33 0.57 -3.05
N GLY A 221 3.35 -0.19 -3.46
CA GLY A 221 3.59 -1.53 -2.94
C GLY A 221 2.57 -2.58 -3.41
N THR A 222 1.90 -2.34 -4.55
CA THR A 222 1.07 -3.33 -5.23
C THR A 222 1.21 -3.21 -6.75
N ASN A 223 1.03 -4.32 -7.46
CA ASN A 223 0.97 -4.27 -8.92
C ASN A 223 -0.39 -3.72 -9.37
N LEU A 224 -0.38 -2.57 -10.02
CA LEU A 224 -1.49 -2.07 -10.82
C LEU A 224 -1.17 -2.33 -12.29
N LEU A 225 -2.00 -3.07 -12.99
CA LEU A 225 -1.76 -3.41 -14.39
C LEU A 225 -2.39 -2.40 -15.33
N VAL A 226 -1.61 -1.98 -16.32
CA VAL A 226 -2.05 -1.17 -17.46
C VAL A 226 -1.62 -1.87 -18.76
N PRO A 227 -2.30 -1.66 -19.90
CA PRO A 227 -1.77 -2.11 -21.17
C PRO A 227 -0.40 -1.50 -21.42
N ALA A 228 0.54 -2.26 -21.95
CA ALA A 228 1.91 -1.81 -22.19
C ALA A 228 1.93 -0.49 -22.99
N GLY A 229 2.64 0.51 -22.46
CA GLY A 229 2.72 1.84 -23.07
C GLY A 229 1.46 2.71 -22.92
N LYS A 230 0.48 2.27 -22.12
CA LYS A 230 -0.74 3.06 -21.82
C LYS A 230 -0.77 3.48 -20.35
N THR A 231 -1.64 4.45 -20.06
CA THR A 231 -1.86 4.96 -18.71
C THR A 231 -3.20 4.56 -18.11
N VAL A 232 -4.06 3.89 -18.89
CA VAL A 232 -5.44 3.51 -18.50
C VAL A 232 -5.87 2.27 -19.28
N GLY A 233 -6.90 1.56 -18.80
CA GLY A 233 -7.54 0.45 -19.50
C GLY A 233 -7.09 -0.94 -19.06
N GLY A 234 -6.35 -1.04 -17.96
CA GLY A 234 -5.96 -2.30 -17.35
C GLY A 234 -6.86 -2.72 -16.19
N ASP A 235 -6.28 -2.81 -15.00
CA ASP A 235 -7.02 -3.05 -13.76
C ASP A 235 -8.11 -2.00 -13.54
N LEU A 236 -7.80 -0.73 -13.83
CA LEU A 236 -8.75 0.37 -13.81
C LEU A 236 -9.14 0.73 -15.24
N LYS A 237 -10.44 0.92 -15.48
CA LYS A 237 -10.99 1.12 -16.82
C LYS A 237 -11.01 2.60 -17.26
N THR A 238 -11.21 3.49 -16.30
CA THR A 238 -11.42 4.92 -16.55
C THR A 238 -10.42 5.81 -15.82
N MET A 239 -9.92 5.39 -14.67
CA MET A 239 -8.95 6.15 -13.88
C MET A 239 -7.54 5.95 -14.44
N ALA A 240 -6.99 6.99 -15.06
CA ALA A 240 -5.65 6.97 -15.64
C ALA A 240 -4.55 7.15 -14.60
N LEU A 241 -3.32 6.75 -14.91
CA LEU A 241 -2.14 7.12 -14.13
C LEU A 241 -1.97 8.64 -14.12
N CYS A 242 -1.57 9.21 -12.98
CA CYS A 242 -1.27 10.63 -12.86
C CYS A 242 -0.02 11.00 -13.66
N GLN A 243 -0.09 12.06 -14.46
CA GLN A 243 0.99 12.56 -15.30
C GLN A 243 1.37 14.02 -14.99
N ALA A 244 0.60 14.70 -14.14
CA ALA A 244 0.87 16.07 -13.71
C ALA A 244 0.45 16.28 -12.25
N ALA A 245 1.15 17.17 -11.55
CA ALA A 245 0.99 17.40 -10.13
C ALA A 245 -0.41 17.95 -9.75
N ASN A 246 -1.11 18.60 -10.66
CA ASN A 246 -2.45 19.15 -10.46
C ASN A 246 -3.55 18.32 -11.14
N GLN A 247 -3.22 17.15 -11.68
CA GLN A 247 -4.20 16.25 -12.29
C GLN A 247 -5.07 15.62 -11.20
N THR A 248 -6.38 15.55 -11.43
CA THR A 248 -7.37 14.93 -10.54
C THR A 248 -8.08 13.79 -11.25
N GLY A 249 -8.68 12.85 -10.48
CA GLY A 249 -9.31 11.65 -11.02
C GLY A 249 -8.28 10.67 -11.58
N CYS A 250 -7.10 10.59 -10.97
CA CYS A 250 -6.00 9.75 -11.44
C CYS A 250 -5.39 8.91 -10.31
N VAL A 251 -4.57 7.92 -10.67
CA VAL A 251 -3.93 7.00 -9.73
C VAL A 251 -2.41 7.09 -9.82
N LEU A 252 -1.76 7.08 -8.65
CA LEU A 252 -0.32 6.85 -8.52
C LEU A 252 -0.10 5.42 -8.02
N ALA A 253 0.80 4.70 -8.70
CA ALA A 253 1.18 3.35 -8.32
C ALA A 253 2.67 3.13 -8.61
N TRP A 254 3.36 2.50 -7.70
CA TRP A 254 4.76 2.10 -7.85
C TRP A 254 5.10 0.99 -6.87
N VAL A 255 6.17 0.29 -7.18
CA VAL A 255 6.89 -0.62 -6.29
C VAL A 255 8.36 -0.21 -6.31
N SER A 256 9.03 -0.16 -5.16
CA SER A 256 10.38 0.40 -5.05
C SER A 256 11.44 -0.68 -5.03
N PHE A 257 12.49 -0.46 -5.78
CA PHE A 257 13.71 -1.30 -5.75
C PHE A 257 14.94 -0.40 -5.73
N ARG A 258 16.05 -0.93 -5.23
CA ARG A 258 17.33 -0.22 -5.32
C ARG A 258 17.73 0.00 -6.79
N ASP A 259 18.25 1.16 -7.10
CA ASP A 259 18.82 1.46 -8.42
C ASP A 259 19.87 0.40 -8.79
N GLY A 260 19.92 0.00 -10.06
CA GLY A 260 20.74 -1.10 -10.53
C GLY A 260 20.24 -2.51 -10.19
N LYS A 261 19.22 -2.66 -9.33
CA LYS A 261 18.60 -3.96 -9.04
C LYS A 261 17.34 -4.15 -9.87
N VAL A 262 17.31 -5.21 -10.66
CA VAL A 262 16.13 -5.61 -11.44
C VAL A 262 15.37 -6.65 -10.63
N PRO A 263 14.04 -6.50 -10.44
CA PRO A 263 13.23 -7.52 -9.77
C PRO A 263 13.49 -8.91 -10.38
N PRO A 264 13.79 -9.94 -9.58
CA PRO A 264 14.01 -11.29 -10.09
C PRO A 264 12.80 -11.84 -10.84
N ALA A 265 12.99 -12.87 -11.66
CA ALA A 265 11.92 -13.40 -12.52
C ALA A 265 10.67 -13.86 -11.73
N ASN A 266 10.88 -14.36 -10.51
CA ASN A 266 9.82 -14.76 -9.58
C ASN A 266 9.37 -13.63 -8.63
N SER A 267 9.69 -12.37 -8.93
CA SER A 267 9.30 -11.25 -8.06
C SER A 267 7.78 -11.12 -7.98
N LEU A 268 7.30 -10.93 -6.76
CA LEU A 268 5.90 -10.63 -6.50
C LEU A 268 5.52 -9.22 -7.00
N PHE A 269 6.49 -8.30 -7.00
CA PHE A 269 6.31 -6.90 -7.34
C PHE A 269 7.06 -6.51 -8.61
N GLY A 270 6.49 -5.58 -9.39
CA GLY A 270 7.08 -5.01 -10.57
C GLY A 270 6.97 -5.87 -11.83
N ARG A 271 6.43 -7.09 -11.75
CA ARG A 271 6.27 -8.01 -12.87
C ARG A 271 4.83 -8.48 -13.04
N THR A 272 4.49 -8.83 -14.28
CA THR A 272 3.23 -9.48 -14.61
C THR A 272 3.47 -10.54 -15.67
N ALA A 273 2.71 -11.65 -15.58
CA ALA A 273 2.67 -12.68 -16.59
C ALA A 273 1.52 -12.46 -17.60
N VAL A 274 0.70 -11.43 -17.43
CA VAL A 274 -0.45 -11.16 -18.32
C VAL A 274 0.07 -10.57 -19.62
N PRO A 275 -0.14 -11.24 -20.78
CA PRO A 275 0.35 -10.77 -22.07
C PRO A 275 -0.20 -9.37 -22.41
N GLY A 276 0.66 -8.50 -22.96
CA GLY A 276 0.29 -7.14 -23.36
C GLY A 276 0.07 -6.15 -22.20
N MET A 277 0.24 -6.59 -20.96
CA MET A 277 0.14 -5.73 -19.76
C MET A 277 1.52 -5.41 -19.20
N ALA A 278 1.59 -4.30 -18.49
CA ALA A 278 2.75 -3.87 -17.71
C ALA A 278 2.30 -3.46 -16.30
N VAL A 279 3.19 -3.58 -15.32
CA VAL A 279 2.96 -2.99 -14.00
C VAL A 279 3.14 -1.49 -14.10
N ALA A 280 2.18 -0.73 -13.57
CA ALA A 280 2.28 0.73 -13.55
C ALA A 280 3.42 1.20 -12.65
N CYS A 281 4.14 2.22 -13.11
CA CYS A 281 5.07 2.98 -12.29
C CYS A 281 4.84 4.47 -12.50
N THR A 282 4.57 5.19 -11.40
CA THR A 282 4.53 6.66 -11.38
C THR A 282 5.52 7.15 -10.32
N ASN A 283 6.46 8.01 -10.71
CA ASN A 283 7.38 8.64 -9.76
C ASN A 283 6.70 9.86 -9.13
N PRO A 284 6.37 9.84 -7.81
CA PRO A 284 5.68 10.98 -7.17
C PRO A 284 6.47 12.29 -7.24
N ALA A 285 7.80 12.23 -7.33
CA ALA A 285 8.65 13.40 -7.47
C ALA A 285 8.76 13.93 -8.91
N ALA A 286 8.40 13.10 -9.92
CA ALA A 286 8.52 13.45 -11.35
C ALA A 286 7.45 12.72 -12.18
N LEU A 287 6.20 13.16 -12.10
CA LEU A 287 5.07 12.54 -12.84
C LEU A 287 5.24 12.62 -14.36
N GLY A 288 5.98 13.60 -14.86
CA GLY A 288 6.35 13.72 -16.27
C GLY A 288 7.47 12.76 -16.72
N GLY A 289 7.99 11.93 -15.80
CA GLY A 289 9.10 10.99 -16.05
C GLY A 289 10.46 11.54 -15.67
N GLY A 290 11.46 10.66 -15.75
CA GLY A 290 12.84 10.96 -15.39
C GLY A 290 13.14 10.83 -13.91
N ARG A 291 14.45 11.04 -13.59
CA ARG A 291 14.96 10.98 -12.22
C ARG A 291 14.77 12.31 -11.52
N ALA A 292 14.33 12.26 -10.28
CA ALA A 292 14.21 13.45 -9.43
C ALA A 292 14.61 13.15 -7.98
N PRO A 293 15.10 14.14 -7.23
CA PRO A 293 15.30 14.04 -5.79
C PRO A 293 13.96 13.70 -5.08
N LEU A 294 14.02 12.75 -4.14
CA LEU A 294 12.87 12.32 -3.38
C LEU A 294 12.80 13.07 -2.03
N ARG A 295 11.59 13.49 -1.66
CA ARG A 295 11.31 14.10 -0.37
C ARG A 295 10.96 13.03 0.65
N MET A 296 11.97 12.30 1.09
CA MET A 296 11.79 11.28 2.10
C MET A 296 11.40 11.88 3.46
N LEU A 297 10.52 11.18 4.18
CA LEU A 297 10.26 11.36 5.60
C LEU A 297 10.36 9.98 6.25
N LEU A 298 11.52 9.70 6.83
CA LEU A 298 11.78 8.41 7.44
C LEU A 298 11.48 8.48 8.94
N PRO A 299 10.88 7.43 9.53
CA PRO A 299 10.67 7.37 10.96
C PRO A 299 12.01 7.19 11.67
N THR A 300 12.21 7.91 12.77
CA THR A 300 13.42 7.80 13.60
C THR A 300 13.37 6.61 14.56
N ALA A 301 12.17 6.19 14.94
CA ALA A 301 11.92 4.94 15.65
C ALA A 301 10.89 4.14 14.83
N SER A 302 11.29 3.02 14.28
CA SER A 302 10.41 2.14 13.52
C SER A 302 10.42 0.76 14.14
N ASN A 303 9.24 0.33 14.61
CA ASN A 303 8.98 -1.05 15.02
C ASN A 303 8.18 -1.80 13.94
N LEU A 304 8.07 -1.26 12.71
CA LEU A 304 7.33 -1.93 11.61
C LEU A 304 7.98 -3.23 11.22
N VAL A 305 9.30 -3.33 11.39
CA VAL A 305 10.06 -4.58 11.33
C VAL A 305 11.27 -4.40 12.22
N ASP A 306 11.63 -5.41 13.00
CA ASP A 306 12.92 -5.48 13.70
C ASP A 306 14.05 -5.53 12.67
N ASN A 307 14.33 -4.40 12.06
CA ASN A 307 15.34 -4.28 11.03
C ASN A 307 16.52 -3.51 11.61
N ALA A 308 17.61 -4.21 11.88
CA ALA A 308 18.85 -3.65 12.38
C ALA A 308 19.36 -2.46 11.54
N SER A 309 18.93 -2.36 10.28
CA SER A 309 19.28 -1.24 9.39
C SER A 309 18.59 0.08 9.75
N SER A 310 17.54 0.09 10.56
CA SER A 310 16.88 1.32 11.02
C SER A 310 17.65 2.03 12.14
N GLN A 311 18.69 1.41 12.67
CA GLN A 311 19.50 1.94 13.80
C GLN A 311 20.82 2.60 13.37
N SER A 312 21.12 2.65 12.07
CA SER A 312 22.30 3.41 11.62
C SER A 312 22.11 4.89 11.89
N PRO A 313 23.13 5.60 12.43
CA PRO A 313 23.04 7.04 12.62
C PRO A 313 22.78 7.71 11.25
N TRP A 314 21.84 8.66 11.25
CA TRP A 314 21.47 9.39 10.03
C TRP A 314 22.58 10.27 9.48
N ALA A 315 23.43 10.72 10.37
CA ALA A 315 24.68 11.42 10.07
C ALA A 315 25.66 11.25 11.22
N LYS A 316 26.96 11.36 10.92
CA LYS A 316 28.02 11.35 11.95
C LYS A 316 27.79 12.50 12.92
N ASP A 317 27.88 12.20 14.21
CA ASP A 317 27.76 13.16 15.32
C ASP A 317 26.41 13.91 15.37
N VAL A 318 25.36 13.38 14.72
CA VAL A 318 24.00 13.96 14.75
C VAL A 318 23.03 13.03 15.49
N THR A 319 22.42 13.56 16.54
CA THR A 319 21.32 12.90 17.24
C THR A 319 19.99 13.47 16.75
N VAL A 320 19.09 12.61 16.29
CA VAL A 320 17.73 12.96 15.85
C VAL A 320 16.76 12.53 16.93
N THR A 321 16.03 13.51 17.49
CA THR A 321 15.04 13.26 18.57
C THR A 321 13.60 13.47 18.12
N THR A 322 13.39 14.01 16.92
CA THR A 322 12.05 14.18 16.32
C THR A 322 11.50 12.85 15.79
N PRO A 323 10.16 12.70 15.65
CA PRO A 323 9.55 11.49 15.11
C PRO A 323 10.02 11.13 13.69
N PHE A 324 10.40 12.15 12.91
CA PHE A 324 10.83 11.99 11.53
C PHE A 324 12.17 12.61 11.25
N VAL A 325 12.88 12.05 10.28
CA VAL A 325 14.09 12.62 9.69
C VAL A 325 13.91 12.77 8.18
N ALA A 326 14.40 13.88 7.66
CA ALA A 326 14.54 14.13 6.23
C ALA A 326 16.03 14.34 5.90
N LEU A 327 16.48 13.74 4.80
CA LEU A 327 17.85 13.88 4.29
C LEU A 327 17.78 14.45 2.86
N PRO A 328 17.54 15.75 2.69
CA PRO A 328 17.30 16.37 1.39
C PRO A 328 18.44 16.09 0.40
N GLY A 329 18.09 15.57 -0.80
CA GLY A 329 19.05 15.25 -1.84
C GLY A 329 19.80 13.94 -1.64
N LEU A 330 19.57 13.17 -0.56
CA LEU A 330 20.21 11.87 -0.36
C LEU A 330 19.60 10.77 -1.23
N LEU A 331 18.30 10.83 -1.50
CA LEU A 331 17.62 9.87 -2.38
C LEU A 331 17.16 10.53 -3.66
N SER A 332 17.30 9.81 -4.77
CA SER A 332 16.62 10.11 -6.03
C SER A 332 15.91 8.87 -6.57
N GLY A 333 14.83 9.09 -7.33
CA GLY A 333 14.03 8.02 -7.89
C GLY A 333 13.69 8.23 -9.35
N GLU A 334 13.53 7.14 -10.08
CA GLU A 334 13.12 7.11 -11.47
C GLU A 334 12.29 5.85 -11.76
N CYS A 335 11.19 6.00 -12.48
CA CYS A 335 10.47 4.83 -13.01
C CYS A 335 11.28 4.22 -14.15
N THR A 336 11.70 2.96 -14.00
CA THR A 336 12.49 2.25 -14.98
C THR A 336 11.81 0.94 -15.40
N ASP A 337 12.03 0.58 -16.67
CA ASP A 337 11.70 -0.73 -17.21
C ASP A 337 13.02 -1.49 -17.45
N GLY A 338 13.14 -2.67 -16.87
CA GLY A 338 14.29 -3.52 -17.07
C GLY A 338 13.88 -4.98 -17.14
N ASN A 339 14.10 -5.65 -18.29
CA ASN A 339 13.76 -7.06 -18.49
C ASN A 339 12.28 -7.38 -18.18
N GLY A 340 11.36 -6.50 -18.58
CA GLY A 340 9.90 -6.62 -18.34
C GLY A 340 9.49 -6.40 -16.88
N ALA A 341 10.32 -5.72 -16.09
CA ALA A 341 10.00 -5.32 -14.72
C ALA A 341 9.94 -3.80 -14.60
N GLN A 342 8.77 -3.29 -14.23
CA GLN A 342 8.54 -1.85 -14.00
C GLN A 342 8.66 -1.55 -12.50
N ARG A 343 9.47 -0.54 -12.16
CA ARG A 343 9.71 -0.18 -10.76
C ARG A 343 10.15 1.26 -10.59
N LEU A 344 9.93 1.83 -9.42
CA LEU A 344 10.62 3.02 -8.97
C LEU A 344 12.03 2.62 -8.48
N ALA A 345 13.03 2.88 -9.31
CA ALA A 345 14.44 2.65 -8.97
C ALA A 345 14.94 3.78 -8.08
N ILE A 346 15.18 3.47 -6.81
CA ILE A 346 15.66 4.43 -5.80
C ILE A 346 17.17 4.32 -5.67
N ARG A 347 17.85 5.44 -5.89
CA ARG A 347 19.30 5.59 -5.72
C ARG A 347 19.60 6.38 -4.45
N THR A 348 20.57 5.91 -3.68
CA THR A 348 21.22 6.72 -2.66
C THR A 348 22.32 7.54 -3.34
N ASP A 349 22.15 8.85 -3.36
CA ASP A 349 23.12 9.81 -3.91
C ASP A 349 24.15 10.14 -2.83
N ALA A 350 24.90 9.12 -2.41
CA ALA A 350 25.91 9.21 -1.38
C ALA A 350 27.11 10.04 -1.84
N ASP A 351 27.65 10.84 -0.92
CA ASP A 351 28.88 11.60 -1.10
C ASP A 351 29.82 11.28 0.08
N PRO A 352 30.98 10.65 -0.12
CA PRO A 352 31.91 10.33 0.96
C PRO A 352 32.41 11.54 1.77
N ALA A 353 32.29 12.76 1.25
CA ALA A 353 32.59 13.99 1.97
C ALA A 353 31.43 14.49 2.84
N ASP A 354 30.24 13.93 2.66
CA ASP A 354 29.02 14.26 3.40
C ASP A 354 28.96 13.41 4.68
N PRO A 355 28.70 14.00 5.87
CA PRO A 355 28.61 13.23 7.10
C PRO A 355 27.36 12.35 7.22
N ARG A 356 26.40 12.45 6.28
CA ARG A 356 25.18 11.63 6.28
C ARG A 356 25.50 10.18 5.94
N THR A 357 24.54 9.29 6.29
CA THR A 357 24.65 7.87 5.94
C THR A 357 24.70 7.67 4.42
N ASP A 358 25.55 6.73 3.96
CA ASP A 358 25.65 6.33 2.55
C ASP A 358 24.64 5.26 2.15
N SER A 359 23.79 4.84 3.07
CA SER A 359 22.81 3.79 2.81
C SER A 359 21.51 4.01 3.58
N ILE A 360 20.42 3.60 2.96
CA ILE A 360 19.07 3.60 3.57
C ILE A 360 18.57 2.16 3.64
N GLY A 361 18.00 1.78 4.77
CA GLY A 361 17.28 0.52 4.92
C GLY A 361 15.98 0.51 4.11
N GLY A 362 15.23 -0.57 4.23
CA GLY A 362 13.92 -0.71 3.58
C GLY A 362 13.74 -2.02 2.85
N ASP A 363 14.79 -2.82 2.79
CA ASP A 363 14.72 -4.18 2.27
C ASP A 363 13.95 -5.10 3.23
N VAL A 364 13.23 -6.06 2.68
CA VAL A 364 12.58 -7.12 3.48
C VAL A 364 13.60 -8.22 3.77
N VAL A 365 13.72 -8.57 5.05
CA VAL A 365 14.63 -9.62 5.52
C VAL A 365 13.83 -10.66 6.31
N LEU A 366 14.02 -11.94 6.01
CA LEU A 366 13.48 -13.08 6.76
C LEU A 366 14.64 -13.79 7.47
N GLY A 367 14.72 -13.65 8.79
CA GLY A 367 15.89 -14.05 9.55
C GLY A 367 17.11 -13.25 9.10
N THR A 368 18.11 -13.91 8.51
CA THR A 368 19.32 -13.27 7.93
C THR A 368 19.27 -13.15 6.40
N GLN A 369 18.19 -13.61 5.76
CA GLN A 369 18.10 -13.66 4.31
C GLN A 369 17.34 -12.46 3.75
N LEU A 370 17.98 -11.77 2.80
CA LEU A 370 17.35 -10.71 2.01
C LEU A 370 16.31 -11.33 1.06
N VAL A 371 15.09 -10.79 1.07
CA VAL A 371 14.00 -11.16 0.16
C VAL A 371 14.04 -10.23 -1.05
N GLU A 372 14.96 -10.49 -1.97
CA GLU A 372 15.20 -9.63 -3.15
C GLU A 372 13.93 -9.37 -4.00
N SER A 373 12.98 -10.33 -4.00
CA SER A 373 11.72 -10.21 -4.73
C SER A 373 10.77 -9.13 -4.21
N TRP A 374 11.06 -8.56 -3.03
CA TRP A 374 10.26 -7.50 -2.42
C TRP A 374 10.88 -6.11 -2.55
N GLY A 375 12.17 -6.03 -2.94
CA GLY A 375 12.87 -4.75 -3.07
C GLY A 375 12.85 -3.91 -1.79
N LEU A 376 12.61 -2.61 -1.96
CA LEU A 376 12.54 -1.63 -0.86
C LEU A 376 11.11 -1.46 -0.32
N HIS A 377 10.31 -2.53 -0.30
CA HIS A 377 8.88 -2.50 0.02
C HIS A 377 8.55 -1.82 1.36
N LEU A 378 9.45 -1.93 2.35
CA LEU A 378 9.21 -1.33 3.67
C LEU A 378 9.24 0.21 3.66
N ILE A 379 9.87 0.81 2.65
CA ILE A 379 9.95 2.27 2.50
C ILE A 379 9.25 2.81 1.25
N ASP A 380 8.43 2.02 0.57
CA ASP A 380 7.64 2.47 -0.59
C ASP A 380 6.96 3.83 -0.34
N VAL A 381 6.42 4.03 0.87
CA VAL A 381 5.79 5.30 1.27
C VAL A 381 6.81 6.30 1.81
N SER A 382 7.62 5.89 2.78
CA SER A 382 8.50 6.83 3.52
C SER A 382 9.56 7.50 2.64
N ALA A 383 10.03 6.80 1.59
CA ALA A 383 11.00 7.35 0.64
C ALA A 383 10.46 8.55 -0.16
N VAL A 384 9.14 8.67 -0.31
CA VAL A 384 8.48 9.70 -1.13
C VAL A 384 7.34 10.40 -0.39
N LEU A 385 7.24 10.25 0.94
CA LEU A 385 6.09 10.75 1.72
C LEU A 385 5.91 12.27 1.59
N GLY A 386 7.00 13.03 1.56
CA GLY A 386 6.94 14.48 1.33
C GLY A 386 6.42 14.84 -0.06
N ASP A 387 6.74 14.02 -1.08
CA ASP A 387 6.21 14.21 -2.44
C ASP A 387 4.73 13.88 -2.50
N MET A 388 4.30 12.79 -1.85
CA MET A 388 2.89 12.40 -1.76
C MET A 388 2.05 13.50 -1.09
N VAL A 389 2.53 14.09 0.01
CA VAL A 389 1.84 15.19 0.71
C VAL A 389 1.75 16.44 -0.18
N ALA A 390 2.83 16.80 -0.87
CA ALA A 390 2.83 17.93 -1.80
C ALA A 390 1.89 17.72 -2.99
N LEU A 391 1.83 16.49 -3.53
CA LEU A 391 0.85 16.15 -4.57
C LEU A 391 -0.58 16.22 -4.06
N ALA A 392 -0.84 15.72 -2.85
CA ALA A 392 -2.16 15.80 -2.22
C ALA A 392 -2.63 17.25 -2.09
N GLU A 393 -1.74 18.16 -1.69
CA GLU A 393 -2.03 19.59 -1.62
C GLU A 393 -2.35 20.16 -3.00
N SER A 394 -1.52 19.88 -4.01
CA SER A 394 -1.70 20.39 -5.38
C SER A 394 -2.99 19.89 -6.02
N GLN A 395 -3.25 18.58 -5.93
CA GLN A 395 -4.45 17.94 -6.46
C GLN A 395 -5.72 18.39 -5.73
N GLY A 396 -5.62 18.55 -4.40
CA GLY A 396 -6.70 19.09 -3.58
C GLY A 396 -7.10 20.50 -4.01
N LYS A 397 -6.11 21.39 -4.20
CA LYS A 397 -6.34 22.75 -4.71
C LYS A 397 -6.98 22.73 -6.10
N ALA A 398 -6.49 21.86 -7.00
CA ALA A 398 -7.02 21.73 -8.35
C ALA A 398 -8.48 21.23 -8.35
N TRP A 399 -8.81 20.26 -7.50
CA TRP A 399 -10.17 19.76 -7.37
C TRP A 399 -11.12 20.84 -6.83
N LEU A 400 -10.73 21.55 -5.78
CA LEU A 400 -11.53 22.65 -5.20
C LEU A 400 -11.79 23.76 -6.22
N ALA A 401 -10.79 24.12 -7.02
CA ALA A 401 -10.95 25.12 -8.10
C ALA A 401 -11.99 24.66 -9.14
N LYS A 402 -12.01 23.38 -9.50
CA LYS A 402 -13.04 22.83 -10.41
C LYS A 402 -14.46 22.89 -9.82
N GLN A 403 -14.60 22.74 -8.51
CA GLN A 403 -15.91 22.82 -7.85
C GLN A 403 -16.47 24.25 -7.82
N GLN A 404 -15.58 25.25 -7.89
CA GLN A 404 -15.95 26.68 -7.88
C GLN A 404 -16.17 27.25 -9.28
N ALA A 405 -15.72 26.55 -10.32
CA ALA A 405 -15.91 26.99 -11.70
C ALA A 405 -17.42 27.05 -12.06
N PRO A 406 -17.92 28.14 -12.68
CA PRO A 406 -19.28 28.14 -13.13
C PRO A 406 -19.54 27.00 -14.12
N ALA A 407 -20.72 26.40 -14.04
CA ALA A 407 -21.12 25.40 -15.02
C ALA A 407 -20.91 25.93 -16.44
N PRO A 408 -20.34 25.15 -17.38
CA PRO A 408 -20.24 25.59 -18.75
C PRO A 408 -21.64 26.02 -19.24
N ALA A 409 -21.74 27.24 -19.81
CA ALA A 409 -22.99 27.72 -20.37
C ALA A 409 -23.50 26.64 -21.33
N ALA A 410 -24.73 26.17 -21.10
CA ALA A 410 -25.36 25.24 -22.02
C ALA A 410 -25.31 25.89 -23.41
N SER A 411 -24.61 25.22 -24.36
CA SER A 411 -24.64 25.65 -25.75
C SER A 411 -26.10 25.62 -26.16
N ALA A 412 -26.64 26.79 -26.45
CA ALA A 412 -27.99 26.90 -26.98
C ALA A 412 -28.11 26.07 -28.27
N PRO A 413 -29.25 25.41 -28.50
CA PRO A 413 -29.47 24.52 -29.64
C PRO A 413 -29.39 25.20 -30.99
#